data_7221fad753daf4f3159857aec2f505a4
#
_entry.id   7221fad753daf4f3159857aec2f505a4
#
_cell.length_a   1.000
_cell.length_b   1.000
_cell.length_c   1.000
_cell.angle_alpha   90.00
_cell.angle_beta   90.00
_cell.angle_gamma   90.00
#
_symmetry.space_group_name_H-M   'P 1'
#
loop_
_entity.id
_entity.type
_entity.pdbx_description
1 polymer ?
#
loop_
_entity_poly.entity_id
_entity_poly.type
_entity_poly.pdbx_seq_one_letter_code
_entity_poly.pdbx_strand_id
1 'polypeptide(L)'
;MNRSVDMQSVSSVRRQFLRTLAGLGFVHGVMGVLSVDASDGLPNPIGYATIAWPQKEFAHALEVVSHLGFRGVQMLGWVREAYAGSKTQELKQQLASLKLKPVALSCSAARLAPGQHGNETVEVRGYAEFFSRLGGTFLQVTDGGDPTKEYSAEDIKSLGARMNAVGKMAQDFGLTLGYHPHFGTIGETRQGLGRMLEATDPRYVKLIADVAHMALGGSDPAEVIRTYGQRLCFLHLKDTRKEVAAVARQDRNRVEAMGPPFCEIGLGVVNYDAVVQALRAIQFTGWGIVELDTGNSTLGGPDAAAAANRDALRKLGFNV
;
A
#
# COMPACT_ATOMS: atom_id res chain seq x y z
N MET A 1 29.32 50.84 37.90
CA MET A 1 28.19 50.57 38.83
C MET A 1 27.76 49.11 38.61
N ASN A 2 28.28 48.26 39.46
CA ASN A 2 27.98 46.81 39.46
C ASN A 2 26.64 46.61 40.18
N ARG A 3 25.74 45.88 39.59
CA ARG A 3 24.62 45.26 40.31
C ARG A 3 24.80 43.75 40.24
N SER A 4 25.24 43.19 41.36
CA SER A 4 25.25 41.77 41.67
C SER A 4 23.79 41.29 41.82
N VAL A 5 23.40 40.29 41.04
CA VAL A 5 22.11 39.60 41.17
C VAL A 5 22.27 38.50 42.23
N ASP A 6 21.42 38.58 43.25
CA ASP A 6 21.41 37.76 44.45
C ASP A 6 21.06 36.29 44.10
N MET A 7 22.01 35.37 44.36
CA MET A 7 21.90 33.94 44.12
C MET A 7 21.13 33.18 45.22
N GLN A 8 20.50 33.87 46.18
CA GLN A 8 19.79 33.18 47.26
C GLN A 8 18.30 32.91 47.00
N SER A 9 17.68 33.55 45.99
CA SER A 9 16.25 33.34 45.70
C SER A 9 15.94 32.08 44.89
N VAL A 10 16.93 31.49 44.20
CA VAL A 10 16.73 30.30 43.34
C VAL A 10 16.74 28.98 44.12
N SER A 11 17.31 28.97 45.34
CA SER A 11 17.40 27.76 46.17
C SER A 11 16.13 27.45 46.97
N SER A 12 15.25 28.42 47.21
CA SER A 12 14.01 28.23 47.99
C SER A 12 12.88 27.62 47.18
N VAL A 13 12.78 27.98 45.90
CA VAL A 13 11.75 27.45 45.00
C VAL A 13 12.03 25.96 44.64
N ARG A 14 13.29 25.57 44.53
CA ARG A 14 13.68 24.17 44.28
C ARG A 14 13.42 23.24 45.47
N ARG A 15 13.45 23.72 46.68
CA ARG A 15 13.19 22.90 47.89
C ARG A 15 11.68 22.74 48.18
N GLN A 16 10.84 23.63 47.70
CA GLN A 16 9.39 23.50 47.83
C GLN A 16 8.79 22.55 46.81
N PHE A 17 9.38 22.46 45.62
CA PHE A 17 8.94 21.53 44.57
C PHE A 17 9.26 20.05 44.90
N LEU A 18 10.31 19.79 45.67
CA LEU A 18 10.71 18.43 46.08
C LEU A 18 10.00 17.91 47.32
N ARG A 19 9.22 18.76 48.05
CA ARG A 19 8.44 18.33 49.22
C ARG A 19 6.99 17.95 48.89
N THR A 20 6.49 18.30 47.72
CA THR A 20 5.11 17.97 47.28
C THR A 20 5.02 16.64 46.56
N LEU A 21 6.14 15.99 46.23
CA LEU A 21 6.20 14.68 45.54
C LEU A 21 6.36 13.47 46.49
N ALA A 22 6.42 13.69 47.79
CA ALA A 22 6.61 12.62 48.79
C ALA A 22 5.31 12.05 49.38
N GLY A 23 4.14 12.42 48.86
CA GLY A 23 2.84 12.06 49.43
C GLY A 23 1.87 11.28 48.51
N LEU A 24 2.27 10.93 47.31
CA LEU A 24 1.43 10.11 46.43
C LEU A 24 1.99 8.66 46.41
N GLY A 25 1.24 7.76 47.02
CA GLY A 25 1.54 6.34 47.07
C GLY A 25 1.84 5.79 45.68
N PHE A 26 2.93 5.04 45.54
CA PHE A 26 3.25 4.22 44.39
C PHE A 26 2.13 3.20 44.19
N VAL A 27 1.15 3.54 43.37
CA VAL A 27 0.36 2.50 42.71
C VAL A 27 1.28 1.91 41.65
N HIS A 28 1.80 0.74 41.89
CA HIS A 28 2.42 -0.11 40.87
C HIS A 28 1.32 -0.47 39.87
N GLY A 29 1.06 0.42 38.91
CA GLY A 29 0.43 0.07 37.66
C GLY A 29 1.39 -0.85 36.95
N VAL A 30 1.18 -2.15 37.09
CA VAL A 30 1.71 -3.14 36.15
C VAL A 30 1.22 -2.69 34.78
N MET A 31 2.06 -2.00 34.03
CA MET A 31 1.92 -1.95 32.56
C MET A 31 2.04 -3.41 32.12
N GLY A 32 0.89 -4.06 32.04
CA GLY A 32 0.76 -5.32 31.34
C GLY A 32 1.22 -5.03 29.90
N VAL A 33 2.45 -5.39 29.61
CA VAL A 33 2.85 -5.66 28.24
C VAL A 33 1.89 -6.79 27.84
N LEU A 34 0.81 -6.43 27.13
CA LEU A 34 -0.02 -7.41 26.44
C LEU A 34 0.97 -8.09 25.48
N SER A 35 1.50 -9.22 25.90
CA SER A 35 2.12 -10.17 25.01
C SER A 35 1.01 -10.56 24.03
N VAL A 36 1.01 -9.95 22.85
CA VAL A 36 0.20 -10.46 21.74
C VAL A 36 0.72 -11.85 21.49
N ASP A 37 -0.07 -12.84 21.88
CA ASP A 37 0.25 -14.23 21.65
C ASP A 37 0.54 -14.39 20.15
N ALA A 38 1.68 -14.95 19.80
CA ALA A 38 2.05 -15.20 18.40
C ALA A 38 1.13 -16.23 17.73
N SER A 39 0.17 -16.79 18.49
CA SER A 39 -0.83 -17.76 18.03
C SER A 39 -2.03 -17.11 17.34
N ASP A 40 -2.31 -15.81 17.54
CA ASP A 40 -3.42 -15.16 16.87
C ASP A 40 -2.99 -14.73 15.47
N GLY A 41 -3.65 -15.30 14.46
CA GLY A 41 -3.44 -14.96 13.06
C GLY A 41 -3.63 -13.47 12.80
N LEU A 42 -3.07 -12.97 11.71
CA LEU A 42 -3.24 -11.59 11.29
C LEU A 42 -4.71 -11.35 10.89
N PRO A 43 -5.35 -10.27 11.40
CA PRO A 43 -6.77 -10.01 11.15
C PRO A 43 -7.05 -9.47 9.73
N ASN A 44 -6.00 -9.32 8.93
CA ASN A 44 -6.07 -8.71 7.61
C ASN A 44 -6.86 -9.59 6.63
N PRO A 45 -7.94 -9.07 6.02
CA PRO A 45 -8.58 -9.77 4.92
C PRO A 45 -7.66 -9.80 3.70
N ILE A 46 -7.61 -10.93 3.01
CA ILE A 46 -6.74 -11.10 1.85
C ILE A 46 -7.57 -11.22 0.58
N GLY A 47 -7.14 -10.48 -0.43
CA GLY A 47 -7.64 -10.54 -1.80
C GLY A 47 -6.52 -10.86 -2.80
N TYR A 48 -6.89 -10.94 -4.07
CA TYR A 48 -5.98 -11.22 -5.18
C TYR A 48 -6.23 -10.26 -6.35
N ALA A 49 -5.15 -9.82 -7.01
CA ALA A 49 -5.24 -8.97 -8.19
C ALA A 49 -5.38 -9.82 -9.47
N THR A 50 -6.37 -9.52 -10.29
CA THR A 50 -6.65 -10.26 -11.51
C THR A 50 -5.63 -10.01 -12.64
N ILE A 51 -4.63 -9.15 -12.42
CA ILE A 51 -3.54 -8.88 -13.36
C ILE A 51 -2.70 -10.13 -13.70
N ALA A 52 -2.71 -11.13 -12.82
CA ALA A 52 -1.97 -12.37 -13.05
C ALA A 52 -2.47 -13.15 -14.27
N TRP A 53 -3.75 -13.03 -14.61
CA TRP A 53 -4.39 -13.73 -15.72
C TRP A 53 -4.56 -12.83 -16.95
N PRO A 54 -4.47 -13.39 -18.16
CA PRO A 54 -4.86 -12.69 -19.37
C PRO A 54 -6.32 -12.18 -19.28
N GLN A 55 -6.61 -11.03 -19.91
CA GLN A 55 -7.94 -10.43 -19.88
C GLN A 55 -9.08 -11.40 -20.25
N LYS A 56 -8.87 -12.27 -21.25
CA LYS A 56 -9.84 -13.27 -21.69
C LYS A 56 -10.17 -14.33 -20.63
N GLU A 57 -9.32 -14.46 -19.61
CA GLU A 57 -9.46 -15.44 -18.51
C GLU A 57 -10.01 -14.80 -17.23
N PHE A 58 -10.55 -13.58 -17.30
CA PHE A 58 -11.02 -12.85 -16.14
C PHE A 58 -12.07 -13.59 -15.31
N ALA A 59 -13.06 -14.24 -15.96
CA ALA A 59 -14.06 -15.02 -15.25
C ALA A 59 -13.45 -16.21 -14.51
N HIS A 60 -12.50 -16.93 -15.16
CA HIS A 60 -11.73 -18.00 -14.55
C HIS A 60 -10.91 -17.49 -13.37
N ALA A 61 -10.26 -16.34 -13.51
CA ALA A 61 -9.50 -15.71 -12.40
C ALA A 61 -10.36 -15.49 -11.16
N LEU A 62 -11.59 -15.00 -11.33
CA LEU A 62 -12.53 -14.81 -10.22
C LEU A 62 -12.90 -16.13 -9.53
N GLU A 63 -13.12 -17.20 -10.31
CA GLU A 63 -13.42 -18.53 -9.79
C GLU A 63 -12.23 -19.11 -9.00
N VAL A 64 -11.00 -19.02 -9.54
CA VAL A 64 -9.78 -19.46 -8.86
C VAL A 64 -9.57 -18.72 -7.55
N VAL A 65 -9.67 -17.38 -7.57
CA VAL A 65 -9.51 -16.53 -6.39
C VAL A 65 -10.51 -16.92 -5.30
N SER A 66 -11.77 -17.10 -5.67
CA SER A 66 -12.83 -17.55 -4.74
C SER A 66 -12.57 -18.95 -4.20
N HIS A 67 -12.24 -19.91 -5.07
CA HIS A 67 -12.02 -21.32 -4.69
C HIS A 67 -10.83 -21.47 -3.72
N LEU A 68 -9.79 -20.65 -3.90
CA LEU A 68 -8.63 -20.64 -3.03
C LEU A 68 -8.87 -19.97 -1.66
N GLY A 69 -10.05 -19.37 -1.42
CA GLY A 69 -10.42 -18.77 -0.15
C GLY A 69 -10.10 -17.29 0.00
N PHE A 70 -9.59 -16.64 -1.03
CA PHE A 70 -9.43 -15.19 -1.03
C PHE A 70 -10.79 -14.48 -0.94
N ARG A 71 -10.84 -13.35 -0.24
CA ARG A 71 -12.10 -12.67 0.10
C ARG A 71 -12.42 -11.46 -0.77
N GLY A 72 -11.48 -11.04 -1.60
CA GLY A 72 -11.64 -9.86 -2.42
C GLY A 72 -10.79 -9.89 -3.67
N VAL A 73 -11.10 -8.97 -4.58
CA VAL A 73 -10.37 -8.82 -5.84
C VAL A 73 -9.94 -7.38 -6.07
N GLN A 74 -8.77 -7.23 -6.65
CA GLN A 74 -8.36 -6.03 -7.35
C GLN A 74 -8.50 -6.27 -8.84
N MET A 75 -9.10 -5.31 -9.52
CA MET A 75 -9.36 -5.35 -10.95
C MET A 75 -8.56 -4.25 -11.66
N LEU A 76 -8.35 -4.44 -12.96
CA LEU A 76 -7.71 -3.48 -13.83
C LEU A 76 -8.72 -2.55 -14.51
N GLY A 77 -8.27 -1.38 -14.96
CA GLY A 77 -9.12 -0.36 -15.58
C GLY A 77 -9.95 -0.86 -16.77
N TRP A 78 -9.41 -1.77 -17.58
CA TRP A 78 -10.14 -2.37 -18.72
C TRP A 78 -11.44 -3.09 -18.32
N VAL A 79 -11.58 -3.51 -17.05
CA VAL A 79 -12.83 -4.13 -16.56
C VAL A 79 -13.98 -3.13 -16.64
N ARG A 80 -13.72 -1.82 -16.43
CA ARG A 80 -14.73 -0.79 -16.66
C ARG A 80 -15.20 -0.78 -18.10
N GLU A 81 -14.29 -0.84 -19.07
CA GLU A 81 -14.66 -0.81 -20.49
C GLU A 81 -15.47 -2.04 -20.89
N ALA A 82 -15.16 -3.20 -20.32
CA ALA A 82 -15.84 -4.45 -20.59
C ALA A 82 -17.22 -4.57 -19.93
N TYR A 83 -17.38 -3.98 -18.73
CA TYR A 83 -18.55 -4.20 -17.86
C TYR A 83 -19.34 -2.94 -17.49
N ALA A 84 -19.03 -1.76 -18.04
CA ALA A 84 -19.82 -0.56 -17.78
C ALA A 84 -21.25 -0.66 -18.34
N GLY A 85 -22.14 0.20 -17.86
CA GLY A 85 -23.54 0.23 -18.27
C GLY A 85 -24.36 -0.93 -17.69
N SER A 86 -25.10 -1.62 -18.51
CA SER A 86 -25.98 -2.75 -18.10
C SER A 86 -25.23 -3.92 -17.50
N LYS A 87 -24.00 -4.19 -17.97
CA LYS A 87 -23.17 -5.30 -17.50
C LYS A 87 -22.60 -5.10 -16.08
N THR A 88 -22.63 -3.89 -15.54
CA THR A 88 -22.18 -3.63 -14.17
C THR A 88 -22.94 -4.49 -13.15
N GLN A 89 -24.25 -4.66 -13.35
CA GLN A 89 -25.07 -5.48 -12.45
C GLN A 89 -24.75 -6.98 -12.57
N GLU A 90 -24.42 -7.46 -13.76
CA GLU A 90 -24.01 -8.84 -13.99
C GLU A 90 -22.70 -9.15 -13.24
N LEU A 91 -21.68 -8.27 -13.38
CA LEU A 91 -20.43 -8.41 -12.65
C LEU A 91 -20.64 -8.36 -11.14
N LYS A 92 -21.50 -7.45 -10.66
CA LYS A 92 -21.84 -7.37 -9.23
C LYS A 92 -22.46 -8.66 -8.70
N GLN A 93 -23.36 -9.26 -9.45
CA GLN A 93 -23.98 -10.54 -9.10
C GLN A 93 -22.94 -11.69 -9.13
N GLN A 94 -22.08 -11.72 -10.13
CA GLN A 94 -20.98 -12.70 -10.21
C GLN A 94 -20.07 -12.61 -9.00
N LEU A 95 -19.59 -11.43 -8.65
CA LEU A 95 -18.74 -11.20 -7.46
C LEU A 95 -19.46 -11.65 -6.17
N ALA A 96 -20.75 -11.33 -6.05
CA ALA A 96 -21.55 -11.73 -4.88
C ALA A 96 -21.72 -13.24 -4.80
N SER A 97 -22.00 -13.95 -5.91
CA SER A 97 -22.12 -15.41 -5.94
C SER A 97 -20.82 -16.12 -5.56
N LEU A 98 -19.69 -15.52 -5.93
CA LEU A 98 -18.35 -15.99 -5.57
C LEU A 98 -17.88 -15.49 -4.19
N LYS A 99 -18.70 -14.72 -3.47
CA LYS A 99 -18.38 -14.11 -2.16
C LYS A 99 -17.11 -13.22 -2.19
N LEU A 100 -16.83 -12.62 -3.34
CA LEU A 100 -15.69 -11.73 -3.53
C LEU A 100 -16.10 -10.26 -3.39
N LYS A 101 -15.35 -9.51 -2.58
CA LYS A 101 -15.51 -8.05 -2.49
C LYS A 101 -14.68 -7.35 -3.57
N PRO A 102 -15.22 -6.36 -4.29
CA PRO A 102 -14.43 -5.50 -5.17
C PRO A 102 -13.61 -4.52 -4.31
N VAL A 103 -12.35 -4.87 -4.04
CA VAL A 103 -11.51 -4.13 -3.09
C VAL A 103 -10.87 -2.93 -3.73
N ALA A 104 -10.21 -3.11 -4.88
CA ALA A 104 -9.50 -2.04 -5.56
C ALA A 104 -9.68 -2.11 -7.09
N LEU A 105 -9.63 -0.94 -7.73
CA LEU A 105 -9.58 -0.78 -9.18
C LEU A 105 -8.34 0.03 -9.57
N SER A 106 -7.45 -0.56 -10.35
CA SER A 106 -6.28 0.13 -10.91
C SER A 106 -6.70 1.03 -12.06
N CYS A 107 -6.56 2.34 -11.89
CA CYS A 107 -6.85 3.33 -12.91
C CYS A 107 -5.65 3.47 -13.86
N SER A 108 -5.46 2.52 -14.76
CA SER A 108 -4.27 2.39 -15.62
C SER A 108 -4.09 3.57 -16.61
N ALA A 109 -5.14 4.32 -16.93
CA ALA A 109 -5.07 5.50 -17.78
C ALA A 109 -4.60 6.77 -17.05
N ALA A 110 -4.67 6.79 -15.72
CA ALA A 110 -4.38 7.96 -14.91
C ALA A 110 -2.95 7.92 -14.34
N ARG A 111 -1.96 8.02 -15.21
CA ARG A 111 -0.59 8.30 -14.79
C ARG A 111 -0.42 9.80 -14.59
N LEU A 112 -0.31 10.19 -13.34
CA LEU A 112 -0.05 11.55 -12.93
C LEU A 112 1.46 11.81 -13.03
N ALA A 113 1.91 12.61 -14.00
CA ALA A 113 3.32 12.93 -14.19
C ALA A 113 3.60 14.43 -13.98
N PRO A 114 4.78 14.79 -13.48
CA PRO A 114 5.20 16.20 -13.40
C PRO A 114 5.20 16.87 -14.77
N GLY A 115 4.81 18.14 -14.80
CA GLY A 115 4.79 18.94 -16.04
C GLY A 115 3.71 18.57 -17.04
N GLN A 116 2.94 17.52 -16.79
CA GLN A 116 1.74 17.20 -17.57
C GLN A 116 0.51 17.89 -16.96
N HIS A 117 -0.33 18.45 -17.79
CA HIS A 117 -1.60 19.04 -17.41
C HIS A 117 -2.69 18.24 -18.13
N GLY A 118 -3.23 17.23 -17.45
CA GLY A 118 -4.25 16.35 -17.97
C GLY A 118 -5.62 16.58 -17.31
N ASN A 119 -6.62 15.88 -17.82
CA ASN A 119 -7.96 15.83 -17.24
C ASN A 119 -8.09 14.61 -16.28
N GLU A 120 -7.09 14.37 -15.45
CA GLU A 120 -7.04 13.17 -14.60
C GLU A 120 -8.30 13.01 -13.75
N THR A 121 -8.82 14.12 -13.23
CA THR A 121 -10.07 14.11 -12.47
C THR A 121 -11.25 13.63 -13.32
N VAL A 122 -11.31 14.00 -14.60
CA VAL A 122 -12.35 13.56 -15.53
C VAL A 122 -12.18 12.10 -15.89
N GLU A 123 -10.94 11.67 -16.17
CA GLU A 123 -10.64 10.28 -16.52
C GLU A 123 -10.94 9.34 -15.34
N VAL A 124 -10.46 9.68 -14.14
CA VAL A 124 -10.67 8.86 -12.95
C VAL A 124 -12.13 8.88 -12.47
N ARG A 125 -12.89 9.95 -12.77
CA ARG A 125 -14.32 10.01 -12.44
C ARG A 125 -15.09 8.84 -13.06
N GLY A 126 -14.83 8.48 -14.32
CA GLY A 126 -15.49 7.34 -14.96
C GLY A 126 -15.21 6.01 -14.28
N TYR A 127 -13.98 5.82 -13.76
CA TYR A 127 -13.63 4.66 -12.93
C TYR A 127 -14.32 4.72 -11.57
N ALA A 128 -14.41 5.90 -10.95
CA ALA A 128 -15.09 6.10 -9.67
C ALA A 128 -16.57 5.76 -9.75
N GLU A 129 -17.28 6.27 -10.76
CA GLU A 129 -18.68 5.97 -11.00
C GLU A 129 -18.96 4.48 -11.18
N PHE A 130 -18.16 3.82 -12.02
CA PHE A 130 -18.28 2.39 -12.26
C PHE A 130 -18.02 1.59 -10.97
N PHE A 131 -16.91 1.88 -10.30
CA PHE A 131 -16.45 1.08 -9.16
C PHE A 131 -17.32 1.27 -7.91
N SER A 132 -17.83 2.48 -7.69
CA SER A 132 -18.82 2.76 -6.65
C SER A 132 -20.10 1.94 -6.83
N ARG A 133 -20.62 1.82 -8.08
CA ARG A 133 -21.79 0.97 -8.38
C ARG A 133 -21.56 -0.51 -8.09
N LEU A 134 -20.34 -0.99 -8.24
CA LEU A 134 -19.97 -2.35 -7.84
C LEU A 134 -19.90 -2.52 -6.32
N GLY A 135 -19.84 -1.44 -5.55
CA GLY A 135 -19.59 -1.46 -4.11
C GLY A 135 -18.11 -1.54 -3.76
N GLY A 136 -17.26 -0.96 -4.63
CA GLY A 136 -15.81 -0.91 -4.47
C GLY A 136 -15.36 -0.05 -3.31
N THR A 137 -14.07 -0.13 -2.97
CA THR A 137 -13.49 0.60 -1.84
C THR A 137 -12.36 1.53 -2.25
N PHE A 138 -11.40 1.07 -3.04
CA PHE A 138 -10.19 1.83 -3.36
C PHE A 138 -10.00 2.04 -4.86
N LEU A 139 -9.59 3.25 -5.24
CA LEU A 139 -9.03 3.51 -6.57
C LEU A 139 -7.51 3.57 -6.43
N GLN A 140 -6.79 2.91 -7.33
CA GLN A 140 -5.33 2.94 -7.38
C GLN A 140 -4.86 3.84 -8.51
N VAL A 141 -3.89 4.71 -8.18
CA VAL A 141 -3.13 5.50 -9.16
C VAL A 141 -1.64 5.38 -8.88
N THR A 142 -0.83 5.46 -9.93
CA THR A 142 0.64 5.60 -9.85
C THR A 142 1.04 6.97 -10.37
N ASP A 143 2.19 7.50 -9.91
CA ASP A 143 2.82 8.61 -10.60
C ASP A 143 3.51 8.12 -11.88
N GLY A 144 3.60 9.01 -12.86
CA GLY A 144 4.25 8.75 -14.15
C GLY A 144 5.62 9.43 -14.28
N GLY A 145 6.17 9.88 -13.15
CA GLY A 145 7.46 10.56 -13.16
C GLY A 145 8.62 9.59 -13.40
N ASP A 146 9.63 10.07 -14.09
CA ASP A 146 10.87 9.35 -14.35
C ASP A 146 11.81 9.48 -13.12
N PRO A 147 12.15 8.40 -12.41
CA PRO A 147 12.95 8.46 -11.19
C PRO A 147 14.41 8.87 -11.45
N THR A 148 14.86 8.89 -12.71
CA THR A 148 16.21 9.36 -13.08
C THR A 148 16.29 10.87 -13.25
N LYS A 149 15.14 11.55 -13.26
CA LYS A 149 15.07 13.01 -13.40
C LYS A 149 14.95 13.68 -12.03
N GLU A 150 15.60 14.82 -11.92
CA GLU A 150 15.36 15.73 -10.81
C GLU A 150 14.09 16.54 -11.08
N TYR A 151 13.18 16.55 -10.11
CA TYR A 151 11.99 17.38 -10.11
C TYR A 151 12.11 18.46 -9.06
N SER A 152 11.74 19.69 -9.40
CA SER A 152 11.70 20.79 -8.45
C SER A 152 10.66 20.53 -7.34
N ALA A 153 10.77 21.26 -6.25
CA ALA A 153 9.75 21.21 -5.19
C ALA A 153 8.37 21.64 -5.69
N GLU A 154 8.31 22.57 -6.67
CA GLU A 154 7.06 23.03 -7.27
C GLU A 154 6.42 21.97 -8.17
N ASP A 155 7.24 21.20 -8.94
CA ASP A 155 6.73 20.10 -9.75
C ASP A 155 6.06 19.04 -8.86
N ILE A 156 6.69 18.65 -7.77
CA ILE A 156 6.16 17.66 -6.82
C ILE A 156 4.91 18.21 -6.11
N LYS A 157 4.92 19.47 -5.70
CA LYS A 157 3.75 20.11 -5.09
C LYS A 157 2.56 20.19 -6.05
N SER A 158 2.81 20.55 -7.31
CA SER A 158 1.81 20.59 -8.36
C SER A 158 1.21 19.19 -8.61
N LEU A 159 2.05 18.16 -8.69
CA LEU A 159 1.60 16.77 -8.82
C LEU A 159 0.77 16.33 -7.61
N GLY A 160 1.21 16.65 -6.39
CA GLY A 160 0.47 16.37 -5.16
C GLY A 160 -0.90 17.06 -5.11
N ALA A 161 -0.98 18.30 -5.58
CA ALA A 161 -2.25 19.03 -5.67
C ALA A 161 -3.24 18.36 -6.64
N ARG A 162 -2.75 17.85 -7.77
CA ARG A 162 -3.56 17.09 -8.74
C ARG A 162 -4.03 15.76 -8.16
N MET A 163 -3.17 15.02 -7.46
CA MET A 163 -3.57 13.81 -6.73
C MET A 163 -4.64 14.11 -5.67
N ASN A 164 -4.49 15.21 -4.94
CA ASN A 164 -5.50 15.66 -3.97
C ASN A 164 -6.85 15.94 -4.63
N ALA A 165 -6.86 16.58 -5.80
CA ALA A 165 -8.11 16.83 -6.54
C ALA A 165 -8.80 15.53 -6.97
N VAL A 166 -8.02 14.54 -7.47
CA VAL A 166 -8.53 13.20 -7.79
C VAL A 166 -9.06 12.49 -6.55
N GLY A 167 -8.32 12.54 -5.43
CA GLY A 167 -8.74 11.90 -4.18
C GLY A 167 -10.00 12.52 -3.59
N LYS A 168 -10.13 13.85 -3.65
CA LYS A 168 -11.36 14.55 -3.24
C LYS A 168 -12.55 14.12 -4.10
N MET A 169 -12.38 14.08 -5.44
CA MET A 169 -13.41 13.60 -6.33
C MET A 169 -13.79 12.13 -6.05
N ALA A 170 -12.82 11.26 -5.76
CA ALA A 170 -13.10 9.87 -5.42
C ALA A 170 -13.98 9.73 -4.15
N GLN A 171 -13.81 10.61 -3.16
CA GLN A 171 -14.64 10.64 -1.96
C GLN A 171 -16.11 10.97 -2.25
N ASP A 172 -16.42 11.77 -3.29
CA ASP A 172 -17.79 12.06 -3.72
C ASP A 172 -18.54 10.77 -4.14
N PHE A 173 -17.79 9.73 -4.50
CA PHE A 173 -18.30 8.39 -4.84
C PHE A 173 -18.16 7.36 -3.71
N GLY A 174 -17.77 7.79 -2.51
CA GLY A 174 -17.52 6.90 -1.37
C GLY A 174 -16.26 6.05 -1.48
N LEU A 175 -15.32 6.44 -2.35
CA LEU A 175 -14.08 5.70 -2.60
C LEU A 175 -12.87 6.43 -2.00
N THR A 176 -11.84 5.66 -1.67
CA THR A 176 -10.55 6.17 -1.21
C THR A 176 -9.53 6.07 -2.34
N LEU A 177 -8.80 7.15 -2.61
CA LEU A 177 -7.66 7.11 -3.53
C LEU A 177 -6.42 6.58 -2.82
N GLY A 178 -5.84 5.53 -3.38
CA GLY A 178 -4.54 4.97 -3.00
C GLY A 178 -3.46 5.34 -4.03
N TYR A 179 -2.40 5.96 -3.58
CA TYR A 179 -1.17 6.15 -4.34
C TYR A 179 -0.31 4.89 -4.23
N HIS A 180 0.00 4.29 -5.36
CA HIS A 180 0.84 3.11 -5.51
C HIS A 180 2.22 3.53 -6.07
N PRO A 181 3.24 3.70 -5.22
CA PRO A 181 4.60 3.93 -5.66
C PRO A 181 5.12 2.69 -6.38
N HIS A 182 5.53 2.85 -7.63
CA HIS A 182 5.96 1.77 -8.49
C HIS A 182 7.47 1.86 -8.76
N PHE A 183 8.16 0.75 -8.91
CA PHE A 183 9.53 0.76 -9.46
C PHE A 183 9.49 1.37 -10.86
N GLY A 184 10.36 2.33 -11.13
CA GLY A 184 10.32 3.11 -12.35
C GLY A 184 9.52 4.43 -12.23
N THR A 185 9.13 4.86 -11.01
CA THR A 185 8.43 6.13 -10.76
C THR A 185 9.14 6.96 -9.68
N ILE A 186 8.67 8.18 -9.44
CA ILE A 186 9.25 9.06 -8.39
C ILE A 186 9.24 8.38 -7.02
N GLY A 187 8.15 7.67 -6.73
CA GLY A 187 7.93 7.03 -5.43
C GLY A 187 8.72 5.74 -5.20
N GLU A 188 9.55 5.28 -6.15
CA GLU A 188 10.28 4.02 -6.00
C GLU A 188 11.28 4.02 -4.84
N THR A 189 11.91 5.18 -4.57
CA THR A 189 12.86 5.32 -3.47
C THR A 189 12.16 5.86 -2.24
N ARG A 190 12.74 5.59 -1.05
CA ARG A 190 12.25 6.15 0.20
C ARG A 190 12.17 7.67 0.18
N GLN A 191 13.16 8.35 -0.40
CA GLN A 191 13.18 9.80 -0.52
C GLN A 191 12.07 10.30 -1.44
N GLY A 192 11.92 9.68 -2.61
CA GLY A 192 10.86 10.02 -3.57
C GLY A 192 9.47 9.80 -2.98
N LEU A 193 9.25 8.66 -2.32
CA LEU A 193 8.01 8.38 -1.60
C LEU A 193 7.72 9.44 -0.53
N GLY A 194 8.71 9.82 0.29
CA GLY A 194 8.56 10.86 1.30
C GLY A 194 8.10 12.18 0.69
N ARG A 195 8.77 12.66 -0.35
CA ARG A 195 8.40 13.89 -1.08
C ARG A 195 6.96 13.83 -1.62
N MET A 196 6.54 12.70 -2.19
CA MET A 196 5.18 12.53 -2.71
C MET A 196 4.13 12.54 -1.59
N LEU A 197 4.40 11.86 -0.48
CA LEU A 197 3.47 11.84 0.66
C LEU A 197 3.39 13.19 1.38
N GLU A 198 4.48 13.95 1.45
CA GLU A 198 4.49 15.32 1.98
C GLU A 198 3.70 16.30 1.09
N ALA A 199 3.75 16.12 -0.22
CA ALA A 199 3.02 16.95 -1.18
C ALA A 199 1.51 16.62 -1.26
N THR A 200 1.07 15.50 -0.66
CA THR A 200 -0.33 15.05 -0.69
C THR A 200 -1.01 15.15 0.67
N ASP A 201 -2.30 15.52 0.64
CA ASP A 201 -3.13 15.59 1.86
C ASP A 201 -3.57 14.18 2.29
N PRO A 202 -3.29 13.76 3.54
CA PRO A 202 -3.66 12.43 4.05
C PRO A 202 -5.18 12.18 4.10
N ARG A 203 -6.00 13.21 4.00
CA ARG A 203 -7.45 13.07 3.91
C ARG A 203 -7.89 12.54 2.54
N TYR A 204 -7.17 12.87 1.48
CA TYR A 204 -7.55 12.59 0.10
C TYR A 204 -6.74 11.48 -0.55
N VAL A 205 -5.45 11.38 -0.20
CA VAL A 205 -4.53 10.42 -0.81
C VAL A 205 -3.96 9.52 0.27
N LYS A 206 -4.16 8.23 0.15
CA LYS A 206 -3.59 7.19 1.02
C LYS A 206 -2.43 6.49 0.32
N LEU A 207 -1.69 5.66 1.05
CA LEU A 207 -0.58 4.87 0.53
C LEU A 207 -1.02 3.42 0.31
N ILE A 208 -0.73 2.91 -0.87
CA ILE A 208 -0.70 1.47 -1.15
C ILE A 208 0.75 1.03 -1.01
N ALA A 209 1.07 0.28 0.05
CA ALA A 209 2.43 -0.21 0.24
C ALA A 209 2.64 -1.50 -0.55
N ASP A 210 3.36 -1.41 -1.66
CA ASP A 210 3.78 -2.59 -2.41
C ASP A 210 5.17 -3.04 -1.94
N VAL A 211 5.20 -4.16 -1.21
CA VAL A 211 6.43 -4.63 -0.56
C VAL A 211 7.52 -5.04 -1.54
N ALA A 212 7.14 -5.52 -2.74
CA ALA A 212 8.10 -5.93 -3.77
C ALA A 212 8.67 -4.75 -4.55
N HIS A 213 7.82 -3.79 -4.95
CA HIS A 213 8.30 -2.56 -5.60
C HIS A 213 9.23 -1.76 -4.67
N MET A 214 8.90 -1.69 -3.38
CA MET A 214 9.76 -1.05 -2.37
C MET A 214 11.11 -1.76 -2.25
N ALA A 215 11.11 -3.09 -2.15
CA ALA A 215 12.34 -3.87 -2.07
C ALA A 215 13.20 -3.76 -3.34
N LEU A 216 12.56 -3.76 -4.51
CA LEU A 216 13.23 -3.57 -5.81
C LEU A 216 13.85 -2.17 -5.92
N GLY A 217 13.15 -1.13 -5.44
CA GLY A 217 13.63 0.25 -5.35
C GLY A 217 14.65 0.50 -4.23
N GLY A 218 15.01 -0.53 -3.45
CA GLY A 218 16.03 -0.46 -2.40
C GLY A 218 15.54 0.04 -1.05
N SER A 219 14.23 0.17 -0.85
CA SER A 219 13.62 0.52 0.43
C SER A 219 13.34 -0.75 1.26
N ASP A 220 13.41 -0.64 2.59
CA ASP A 220 12.88 -1.69 3.49
C ASP A 220 11.36 -1.52 3.65
N PRO A 221 10.56 -2.47 3.16
CA PRO A 221 9.10 -2.38 3.26
C PRO A 221 8.60 -2.27 4.70
N ALA A 222 9.23 -2.98 5.64
CA ALA A 222 8.83 -2.95 7.05
C ALA A 222 9.08 -1.57 7.68
N GLU A 223 10.16 -0.89 7.30
CA GLU A 223 10.45 0.46 7.73
C GLU A 223 9.44 1.47 7.15
N VAL A 224 9.10 1.34 5.86
CA VAL A 224 8.08 2.18 5.20
C VAL A 224 6.73 2.02 5.88
N ILE A 225 6.32 0.77 6.17
CA ILE A 225 5.06 0.47 6.88
C ILE A 225 5.03 1.13 8.25
N ARG A 226 6.11 1.03 9.05
CA ARG A 226 6.17 1.69 10.36
C ARG A 226 6.13 3.21 10.25
N THR A 227 6.84 3.78 9.27
CA THR A 227 6.96 5.23 9.10
C THR A 227 5.64 5.85 8.63
N TYR A 228 4.97 5.21 7.67
CA TYR A 228 3.81 5.76 6.99
C TYR A 228 2.50 5.02 7.30
N GLY A 229 2.45 4.21 8.37
CA GLY A 229 1.28 3.38 8.71
C GLY A 229 -0.04 4.13 8.77
N GLN A 230 -0.04 5.39 9.22
CA GLN A 230 -1.23 6.25 9.26
C GLN A 230 -1.77 6.64 7.87
N ARG A 231 -0.94 6.47 6.83
CA ARG A 231 -1.30 6.73 5.43
C ARG A 231 -1.76 5.47 4.71
N LEU A 232 -1.51 4.27 5.26
CA LEU A 232 -1.83 2.99 4.62
C LEU A 232 -3.34 2.83 4.41
N CYS A 233 -3.72 2.43 3.19
CA CYS A 233 -5.08 1.95 2.89
C CYS A 233 -5.12 0.44 2.65
N PHE A 234 -4.18 -0.10 1.89
CA PHE A 234 -3.98 -1.54 1.74
C PHE A 234 -2.53 -1.84 1.32
N LEU A 235 -2.16 -3.13 1.25
CA LEU A 235 -0.85 -3.58 0.79
C LEU A 235 -0.98 -4.40 -0.48
N HIS A 236 0.04 -4.28 -1.35
CA HIS A 236 0.33 -5.33 -2.32
C HIS A 236 1.35 -6.30 -1.73
N LEU A 237 1.01 -7.57 -1.80
CA LEU A 237 1.81 -8.68 -1.29
C LEU A 237 2.34 -9.48 -2.49
N LYS A 238 3.57 -9.30 -2.84
CA LYS A 238 4.34 -10.05 -3.84
C LYS A 238 5.81 -10.04 -3.47
N ASP A 239 6.64 -10.80 -4.16
CA ASP A 239 8.07 -10.83 -3.88
C ASP A 239 8.89 -10.46 -5.12
N THR A 240 10.15 -10.14 -4.90
CA THR A 240 11.09 -9.73 -5.96
C THR A 240 12.21 -10.75 -6.06
N ARG A 241 12.48 -11.24 -7.27
CA ARG A 241 13.55 -12.20 -7.54
C ARG A 241 14.90 -11.67 -7.07
N LYS A 242 15.67 -12.50 -6.36
CA LYS A 242 16.93 -12.12 -5.69
C LYS A 242 17.96 -11.56 -6.65
N GLU A 243 18.10 -12.22 -7.81
CA GLU A 243 19.04 -11.81 -8.85
C GLU A 243 18.65 -10.48 -9.50
N VAL A 244 17.35 -10.21 -9.65
CA VAL A 244 16.87 -8.95 -10.21
C VAL A 244 17.06 -7.80 -9.21
N ALA A 245 16.71 -8.01 -7.95
CA ALA A 245 16.93 -7.01 -6.89
C ALA A 245 18.43 -6.67 -6.71
N ALA A 246 19.32 -7.66 -6.85
CA ALA A 246 20.76 -7.42 -6.79
C ALA A 246 21.25 -6.54 -7.93
N VAL A 247 20.72 -6.73 -9.15
CA VAL A 247 21.07 -5.91 -10.33
C VAL A 247 20.44 -4.52 -10.25
N ALA A 248 19.19 -4.40 -9.82
CA ALA A 248 18.48 -3.13 -9.72
C ALA A 248 19.22 -2.09 -8.85
N ARG A 249 19.91 -2.55 -7.80
CA ARG A 249 20.71 -1.71 -6.91
C ARG A 249 22.01 -1.18 -7.54
N GLN A 250 22.52 -1.85 -8.57
CA GLN A 250 23.78 -1.51 -9.24
C GLN A 250 23.53 -0.76 -10.56
N ASP A 251 22.60 -1.27 -11.34
CA ASP A 251 22.25 -0.75 -12.65
C ASP A 251 20.80 -1.07 -12.98
N ARG A 252 19.91 -0.13 -12.72
CA ARG A 252 18.47 -0.27 -12.96
C ARG A 252 18.12 -0.55 -14.43
N ASN A 253 18.93 -0.05 -15.38
CA ASN A 253 18.67 -0.21 -16.81
C ASN A 253 18.80 -1.66 -17.27
N ARG A 254 19.47 -2.49 -16.47
CA ARG A 254 19.62 -3.92 -16.74
C ARG A 254 18.43 -4.75 -16.26
N VAL A 255 17.55 -4.19 -15.42
CA VAL A 255 16.39 -4.94 -14.87
C VAL A 255 15.49 -5.45 -15.98
N GLU A 256 15.19 -4.63 -16.98
CA GLU A 256 14.35 -5.03 -18.12
C GLU A 256 14.94 -6.21 -18.90
N ALA A 257 16.25 -6.26 -19.04
CA ALA A 257 16.93 -7.35 -19.75
C ALA A 257 16.93 -8.68 -18.98
N MET A 258 16.61 -8.67 -17.69
CA MET A 258 16.56 -9.85 -16.84
C MET A 258 15.21 -10.58 -16.87
N GLY A 259 14.23 -10.03 -17.61
CA GLY A 259 12.87 -10.54 -17.64
C GLY A 259 12.05 -10.14 -16.42
N PRO A 260 10.92 -10.80 -16.17
CA PRO A 260 9.98 -10.42 -15.11
C PRO A 260 10.64 -10.33 -13.75
N PRO A 261 10.50 -9.19 -13.01
CA PRO A 261 11.25 -8.94 -11.78
C PRO A 261 10.64 -9.61 -10.54
N PHE A 262 9.37 -9.98 -10.58
CA PHE A 262 8.64 -10.47 -9.43
C PHE A 262 8.53 -12.00 -9.40
N CYS A 263 8.15 -12.52 -8.26
CA CYS A 263 7.90 -13.94 -8.02
C CYS A 263 6.86 -14.11 -6.90
N GLU A 264 6.53 -15.35 -6.63
CA GLU A 264 5.63 -15.75 -5.56
C GLU A 264 6.20 -15.37 -4.18
N ILE A 265 5.32 -15.12 -3.23
CA ILE A 265 5.64 -14.74 -1.85
C ILE A 265 6.58 -15.76 -1.20
N GLY A 266 7.69 -15.28 -0.65
CA GLY A 266 8.69 -16.07 0.06
C GLY A 266 9.77 -16.70 -0.84
N LEU A 267 9.69 -16.50 -2.16
CA LEU A 267 10.72 -16.97 -3.09
C LEU A 267 11.76 -15.89 -3.43
N GLY A 268 11.55 -14.66 -2.98
CA GLY A 268 12.37 -13.50 -3.31
C GLY A 268 13.20 -12.95 -2.16
N VAL A 269 13.30 -11.61 -2.11
CA VAL A 269 14.13 -10.86 -1.16
C VAL A 269 13.33 -10.19 -0.04
N VAL A 270 12.00 -10.14 -0.13
CA VAL A 270 11.17 -9.45 0.87
C VAL A 270 11.25 -10.18 2.21
N ASN A 271 11.63 -9.45 3.25
CA ASN A 271 11.60 -9.99 4.62
C ASN A 271 10.17 -9.93 5.16
N TYR A 272 9.38 -10.96 4.87
CA TYR A 272 7.99 -11.04 5.28
C TYR A 272 7.80 -11.12 6.80
N ASP A 273 8.74 -11.69 7.55
CA ASP A 273 8.68 -11.68 9.02
C ASP A 273 8.73 -10.25 9.56
N ALA A 274 9.63 -9.42 9.00
CA ALA A 274 9.71 -8.00 9.36
C ALA A 274 8.46 -7.22 8.94
N VAL A 275 7.87 -7.52 7.77
CA VAL A 275 6.60 -6.94 7.30
C VAL A 275 5.47 -7.28 8.26
N VAL A 276 5.30 -8.54 8.64
CA VAL A 276 4.29 -9.01 9.60
C VAL A 276 4.45 -8.32 10.95
N GLN A 277 5.69 -8.24 11.46
CA GLN A 277 5.97 -7.52 12.71
C GLN A 277 5.63 -6.02 12.61
N ALA A 278 5.91 -5.39 11.46
CA ALA A 278 5.55 -3.99 11.25
C ALA A 278 4.03 -3.78 11.24
N LEU A 279 3.27 -4.64 10.57
CA LEU A 279 1.80 -4.60 10.54
C LEU A 279 1.21 -4.76 11.94
N ARG A 280 1.72 -5.71 12.74
CA ARG A 280 1.31 -5.89 14.14
C ARG A 280 1.62 -4.65 15.00
N ALA A 281 2.82 -4.08 14.83
CA ALA A 281 3.26 -2.91 15.60
C ALA A 281 2.38 -1.68 15.36
N ILE A 282 1.90 -1.46 14.13
CA ILE A 282 0.98 -0.37 13.80
C ILE A 282 -0.50 -0.76 13.91
N GLN A 283 -0.81 -1.98 14.31
CA GLN A 283 -2.16 -2.54 14.43
C GLN A 283 -2.97 -2.41 13.13
N PHE A 284 -2.34 -2.64 11.99
CA PHE A 284 -3.00 -2.54 10.70
C PHE A 284 -3.94 -3.71 10.45
N THR A 285 -5.22 -3.43 10.22
CA THR A 285 -6.28 -4.43 9.97
C THR A 285 -6.88 -4.33 8.56
N GLY A 286 -6.28 -3.48 7.70
CA GLY A 286 -6.73 -3.29 6.33
C GLY A 286 -6.38 -4.46 5.39
N TRP A 287 -6.77 -4.33 4.13
CA TRP A 287 -6.58 -5.38 3.13
C TRP A 287 -5.11 -5.65 2.81
N GLY A 288 -4.77 -6.92 2.61
CA GLY A 288 -3.64 -7.36 1.81
C GLY A 288 -4.14 -7.89 0.47
N ILE A 289 -3.56 -7.42 -0.62
CA ILE A 289 -3.87 -7.88 -1.98
C ILE A 289 -2.63 -8.56 -2.54
N VAL A 290 -2.73 -9.85 -2.84
CA VAL A 290 -1.68 -10.53 -3.59
C VAL A 290 -1.70 -10.00 -5.02
N GLU A 291 -0.57 -9.51 -5.48
CA GLU A 291 -0.40 -9.07 -6.86
C GLU A 291 0.84 -9.72 -7.46
N LEU A 292 0.66 -10.50 -8.52
CA LEU A 292 1.74 -11.04 -9.31
C LEU A 292 1.42 -10.74 -10.77
N ASP A 293 2.26 -9.94 -11.42
CA ASP A 293 2.01 -9.49 -12.79
C ASP A 293 2.02 -10.66 -13.76
N THR A 294 1.26 -10.56 -14.85
CA THR A 294 1.21 -11.57 -15.91
C THR A 294 2.63 -11.96 -16.38
N GLY A 295 2.89 -13.25 -16.45
CA GLY A 295 4.18 -13.78 -16.87
C GLY A 295 5.26 -13.81 -15.79
N ASN A 296 4.98 -13.36 -14.57
CA ASN A 296 5.95 -13.39 -13.45
C ASN A 296 5.93 -14.70 -12.66
N SER A 297 4.94 -15.59 -12.88
CA SER A 297 4.91 -16.87 -12.18
C SER A 297 6.11 -17.74 -12.54
N THR A 298 6.76 -18.28 -11.50
CA THR A 298 7.86 -19.25 -11.61
C THR A 298 7.35 -20.70 -11.54
N LEU A 299 6.04 -20.89 -11.29
CA LEU A 299 5.43 -22.19 -10.98
C LEU A 299 4.48 -22.73 -12.07
N GLY A 300 4.59 -22.19 -13.29
CA GLY A 300 3.85 -22.75 -14.43
C GLY A 300 2.48 -22.12 -14.69
N GLY A 301 2.22 -20.93 -14.16
CA GLY A 301 1.04 -20.14 -14.49
C GLY A 301 0.32 -19.51 -13.28
N PRO A 302 -0.70 -18.68 -13.54
CA PRO A 302 -1.34 -17.87 -12.49
C PRO A 302 -2.09 -18.70 -11.45
N ASP A 303 -2.71 -19.80 -11.82
CA ASP A 303 -3.45 -20.66 -10.87
C ASP A 303 -2.51 -21.32 -9.85
N ALA A 304 -1.38 -21.86 -10.33
CA ALA A 304 -0.35 -22.46 -9.48
C ALA A 304 0.29 -21.40 -8.57
N ALA A 305 0.59 -20.22 -9.11
CA ALA A 305 1.10 -19.09 -8.35
C ALA A 305 0.10 -18.63 -7.27
N ALA A 306 -1.18 -18.56 -7.59
CA ALA A 306 -2.21 -18.15 -6.62
C ALA A 306 -2.32 -19.17 -5.46
N ALA A 307 -2.25 -20.46 -5.74
CA ALA A 307 -2.24 -21.51 -4.72
C ALA A 307 -0.98 -21.43 -3.84
N ALA A 308 0.20 -21.24 -4.44
CA ALA A 308 1.45 -21.10 -3.72
C ALA A 308 1.48 -19.84 -2.82
N ASN A 309 1.00 -18.71 -3.33
CA ASN A 309 0.90 -17.47 -2.55
C ASN A 309 -0.05 -17.61 -1.36
N ARG A 310 -1.21 -18.30 -1.53
CA ARG A 310 -2.11 -18.63 -0.42
C ARG A 310 -1.37 -19.42 0.66
N ASP A 311 -0.65 -20.46 0.27
CA ASP A 311 0.02 -21.35 1.22
C ASP A 311 1.18 -20.64 1.93
N ALA A 312 1.88 -19.75 1.24
CA ALA A 312 2.89 -18.87 1.85
C ALA A 312 2.27 -17.92 2.88
N LEU A 313 1.15 -17.28 2.54
CA LEU A 313 0.44 -16.37 3.44
C LEU A 313 -0.08 -17.08 4.71
N ARG A 314 -0.60 -18.31 4.57
CA ARG A 314 -1.00 -19.12 5.74
C ARG A 314 0.16 -19.40 6.68
N LYS A 315 1.35 -19.71 6.15
CA LYS A 315 2.57 -19.92 6.96
C LYS A 315 3.01 -18.64 7.67
N LEU A 316 2.73 -17.46 7.11
CA LEU A 316 2.99 -16.16 7.72
C LEU A 316 1.92 -15.73 8.74
N GLY A 317 0.88 -16.52 8.93
CA GLY A 317 -0.20 -16.27 9.88
C GLY A 317 -1.37 -15.44 9.34
N PHE A 318 -1.47 -15.24 8.02
CA PHE A 318 -2.65 -14.63 7.43
C PHE A 318 -3.80 -15.65 7.31
N ASN A 319 -5.02 -15.16 7.49
CA ASN A 319 -6.22 -15.98 7.36
C ASN A 319 -6.77 -15.90 5.93
N VAL A 320 -6.37 -16.86 5.09
CA VAL A 320 -6.78 -16.98 3.68
C VAL A 320 -7.52 -18.29 3.47
#